data_8fb37a534445ecc70c82ec0f75f86b7b
#
_entry.id   8fb37a534445ecc70c82ec0f75f86b7b
#
_cell.length_a   1.000
_cell.length_b   1.000
_cell.length_c   1.000
_cell.angle_alpha   90.00
_cell.angle_beta   90.00
_cell.angle_gamma   90.00
#
_symmetry.space_group_name_H-M   'P 1'
#
loop_
_entity.id
_entity.type
_entity.pdbx_description
1 polymer ?
#
loop_
_entity_poly.entity_id
_entity_poly.type
_entity_poly.pdbx_seq_one_letter_code
_entity_poly.pdbx_strand_id
1 'polypeptide(L)'
;MSKVWLVTGSASGLGRNIAEAVLACGDHLVATARDPRRLEDLVKKYGDQVRTASLDVADEDAAKAAVRGAVGAFGRLDVVVNNAGYGDVAPFEQLSSERFKAVVDTNFYGVVNVTRAALPIMRKQRSGCILQVSSVGGRLGLPGSTAYHAAKWAVGGFTESLAQEVMSFGVRVCALEPGGMRTNWGARAHRDVPALLPDYEPSVGGPYQVS
;
A
#
# COMPACT_ATOMS: atom_id res chain seq x y z
N MET A 1 6.65 -19.32 17.04
CA MET A 1 5.22 -19.18 16.66
C MET A 1 5.16 -18.44 15.33
N SER A 2 4.37 -18.93 14.39
CA SER A 2 4.09 -18.27 13.12
C SER A 2 3.39 -16.93 13.38
N LYS A 3 3.73 -15.91 12.59
CA LYS A 3 3.09 -14.59 12.66
C LYS A 3 1.90 -14.54 11.73
N VAL A 4 0.98 -13.64 12.00
CA VAL A 4 -0.17 -13.33 11.14
C VAL A 4 0.05 -11.97 10.48
N TRP A 5 0.06 -11.98 9.15
CA TRP A 5 0.26 -10.82 8.30
C TRP A 5 -1.02 -10.41 7.58
N LEU A 6 -1.21 -9.12 7.41
CA LEU A 6 -2.16 -8.56 6.46
C LEU A 6 -1.38 -7.71 5.46
N VAL A 7 -1.47 -8.05 4.16
CA VAL A 7 -0.78 -7.32 3.10
C VAL A 7 -1.78 -6.75 2.12
N THR A 8 -1.76 -5.43 1.94
CA THR A 8 -2.66 -4.77 0.99
C THR A 8 -2.07 -4.74 -0.41
N GLY A 9 -2.91 -4.94 -1.44
CA GLY A 9 -2.49 -4.94 -2.83
C GLY A 9 -1.62 -6.14 -3.22
N SER A 10 -1.95 -7.33 -2.72
CA SER A 10 -1.16 -8.57 -2.90
C SER A 10 -1.28 -9.23 -4.28
N ALA A 11 -2.08 -8.66 -5.20
CA ALA A 11 -2.32 -9.29 -6.50
C ALA A 11 -1.17 -9.13 -7.52
N SER A 12 -0.20 -8.24 -7.27
CA SER A 12 0.90 -7.98 -8.20
C SER A 12 2.04 -7.20 -7.56
N GLY A 13 3.18 -7.16 -8.24
CA GLY A 13 4.35 -6.34 -7.88
C GLY A 13 4.88 -6.62 -6.48
N LEU A 14 5.29 -5.57 -5.76
CA LEU A 14 5.89 -5.70 -4.44
C LEU A 14 4.97 -6.42 -3.44
N GLY A 15 3.68 -6.09 -3.40
CA GLY A 15 2.72 -6.74 -2.50
C GLY A 15 2.60 -8.24 -2.74
N ARG A 16 2.68 -8.67 -3.99
CA ARG A 16 2.71 -10.09 -4.34
C ARG A 16 3.98 -10.77 -3.86
N ASN A 17 5.13 -10.17 -4.08
CA ASN A 17 6.41 -10.72 -3.64
C ASN A 17 6.49 -10.81 -2.11
N ILE A 18 5.97 -9.80 -1.39
CA ILE A 18 5.87 -9.85 0.08
C ILE A 18 4.95 -10.99 0.51
N ALA A 19 3.78 -11.15 -0.11
CA ALA A 19 2.83 -12.21 0.20
C ALA A 19 3.46 -13.61 0.04
N GLU A 20 4.17 -13.84 -1.06
CA GLU A 20 4.86 -15.10 -1.32
C GLU A 20 6.00 -15.35 -0.33
N ALA A 21 6.77 -14.32 0.01
CA ALA A 21 7.85 -14.43 0.99
C ALA A 21 7.32 -14.77 2.40
N VAL A 22 6.24 -14.12 2.83
CA VAL A 22 5.57 -14.42 4.11
C VAL A 22 5.14 -15.88 4.19
N LEU A 23 4.46 -16.37 3.15
CA LEU A 23 3.98 -17.74 3.10
C LEU A 23 5.13 -18.76 3.02
N ALA A 24 6.19 -18.44 2.28
CA ALA A 24 7.37 -19.29 2.20
C ALA A 24 8.12 -19.42 3.53
N CYS A 25 8.01 -18.42 4.43
CA CYS A 25 8.55 -18.48 5.79
C CYS A 25 7.68 -19.29 6.76
N GLY A 26 6.53 -19.81 6.34
CA GLY A 26 5.61 -20.57 7.18
C GLY A 26 4.70 -19.69 8.05
N ASP A 27 4.64 -18.40 7.80
CA ASP A 27 3.72 -17.47 8.46
C ASP A 27 2.31 -17.53 7.83
N HIS A 28 1.31 -17.01 8.55
CA HIS A 28 -0.06 -16.87 8.06
C HIS A 28 -0.27 -15.52 7.39
N LEU A 29 -1.10 -15.51 6.34
CA LEU A 29 -1.33 -14.31 5.55
C LEU A 29 -2.81 -14.06 5.27
N VAL A 30 -3.24 -12.83 5.47
CA VAL A 30 -4.43 -12.29 4.79
C VAL A 30 -3.94 -11.45 3.60
N ALA A 31 -4.06 -12.03 2.41
CA ALA A 31 -3.74 -11.35 1.16
C ALA A 31 -4.96 -10.59 0.66
N THR A 32 -4.81 -9.30 0.35
CA THR A 32 -5.95 -8.51 -0.12
C THR A 32 -5.76 -7.93 -1.52
N ALA A 33 -6.84 -7.84 -2.25
CA ALA A 33 -6.93 -7.19 -3.55
C ALA A 33 -8.37 -6.70 -3.78
N ARG A 34 -8.58 -5.73 -4.68
CA ARG A 34 -9.93 -5.32 -5.11
C ARG A 34 -10.70 -6.48 -5.78
N ASP A 35 -9.98 -7.33 -6.51
CA ASP A 35 -10.50 -8.59 -7.03
C ASP A 35 -9.73 -9.77 -6.41
N PRO A 36 -10.30 -10.46 -5.42
CA PRO A 36 -9.63 -11.56 -4.71
C PRO A 36 -9.41 -12.80 -5.58
N ARG A 37 -10.09 -12.95 -6.70
CA ARG A 37 -9.86 -14.06 -7.66
C ARG A 37 -8.43 -14.09 -8.17
N ARG A 38 -7.76 -12.93 -8.21
CA ARG A 38 -6.36 -12.79 -8.59
C ARG A 38 -5.36 -13.36 -7.56
N LEU A 39 -5.85 -13.90 -6.45
CA LEU A 39 -5.07 -14.50 -5.36
C LEU A 39 -5.33 -16.00 -5.20
N GLU A 40 -6.17 -16.61 -6.07
CA GLU A 40 -6.56 -18.01 -5.97
C GLU A 40 -5.38 -18.99 -6.07
N ASP A 41 -4.36 -18.63 -6.82
CA ASP A 41 -3.14 -19.43 -6.95
C ASP A 41 -2.35 -19.50 -5.64
N LEU A 42 -2.36 -18.43 -4.82
CA LEU A 42 -1.80 -18.48 -3.46
C LEU A 42 -2.60 -19.44 -2.58
N VAL A 43 -3.94 -19.39 -2.66
CA VAL A 43 -4.79 -20.30 -1.89
C VAL A 43 -4.54 -21.76 -2.30
N LYS A 44 -4.46 -22.04 -3.61
CA LYS A 44 -4.17 -23.38 -4.13
C LYS A 44 -2.80 -23.89 -3.67
N LYS A 45 -1.80 -23.01 -3.60
CA LYS A 45 -0.42 -23.39 -3.25
C LYS A 45 -0.20 -23.55 -1.75
N TYR A 46 -0.80 -22.69 -0.91
CA TYR A 46 -0.47 -22.58 0.51
C TYR A 46 -1.62 -22.98 1.46
N GLY A 47 -2.81 -23.28 0.92
CA GLY A 47 -3.93 -23.84 1.69
C GLY A 47 -4.31 -23.01 2.91
N ASP A 48 -4.27 -23.61 4.08
CA ASP A 48 -4.73 -23.00 5.33
C ASP A 48 -3.86 -21.86 5.85
N GLN A 49 -2.65 -21.68 5.33
CA GLN A 49 -1.77 -20.56 5.71
C GLN A 49 -2.28 -19.21 5.17
N VAL A 50 -3.14 -19.20 4.14
CA VAL A 50 -3.61 -17.98 3.49
C VAL A 50 -5.13 -17.85 3.51
N ARG A 51 -5.59 -16.64 3.74
CA ARG A 51 -6.96 -16.20 3.47
C ARG A 51 -6.91 -14.99 2.52
N THR A 52 -7.91 -14.89 1.68
CA THR A 52 -8.02 -13.75 0.76
C THR A 52 -9.20 -12.87 1.15
N ALA A 53 -9.06 -11.57 0.95
CA ALA A 53 -10.16 -10.63 1.18
C ALA A 53 -10.24 -9.61 0.03
N SER A 54 -11.47 -9.25 -0.33
CA SER A 54 -11.70 -8.07 -1.17
C SER A 54 -11.45 -6.81 -0.35
N LEU A 55 -10.60 -5.93 -0.88
CA LEU A 55 -10.29 -4.66 -0.21
C LEU A 55 -9.97 -3.57 -1.22
N ASP A 56 -10.83 -2.57 -1.28
CA ASP A 56 -10.42 -1.22 -1.68
C ASP A 56 -9.98 -0.48 -0.42
N VAL A 57 -8.72 -0.09 -0.35
CA VAL A 57 -8.17 0.57 0.86
C VAL A 57 -8.76 1.96 1.11
N ALA A 58 -9.32 2.60 0.08
CA ALA A 58 -10.01 3.87 0.22
C ALA A 58 -11.36 3.73 0.95
N ASP A 59 -11.91 2.52 1.04
CA ASP A 59 -13.13 2.21 1.80
C ASP A 59 -12.76 1.81 3.24
N GLU A 60 -13.15 2.67 4.18
CA GLU A 60 -12.87 2.46 5.62
C GLU A 60 -13.56 1.20 6.18
N ASP A 61 -14.79 0.91 5.74
CA ASP A 61 -15.51 -0.25 6.24
C ASP A 61 -14.98 -1.56 5.66
N ALA A 62 -14.53 -1.56 4.41
CA ALA A 62 -13.78 -2.66 3.82
C ALA A 62 -12.46 -2.91 4.56
N ALA A 63 -11.73 -1.85 4.94
CA ALA A 63 -10.52 -1.97 5.75
C ALA A 63 -10.79 -2.60 7.13
N LYS A 64 -11.84 -2.15 7.83
CA LYS A 64 -12.29 -2.76 9.10
C LYS A 64 -12.68 -4.22 8.93
N ALA A 65 -13.37 -4.57 7.84
CA ALA A 65 -13.78 -5.96 7.56
C ALA A 65 -12.56 -6.86 7.30
N ALA A 66 -11.59 -6.41 6.51
CA ALA A 66 -10.37 -7.17 6.24
C ALA A 66 -9.56 -7.45 7.51
N VAL A 67 -9.41 -6.45 8.39
CA VAL A 67 -8.72 -6.60 9.68
C VAL A 67 -9.48 -7.56 10.62
N ARG A 68 -10.81 -7.42 10.72
CA ARG A 68 -11.62 -8.36 11.49
C ARG A 68 -11.51 -9.78 10.95
N GLY A 69 -11.49 -9.94 9.63
CA GLY A 69 -11.30 -11.23 8.96
C GLY A 69 -9.97 -11.89 9.31
N ALA A 70 -8.89 -11.10 9.42
CA ALA A 70 -7.58 -11.61 9.83
C ALA A 70 -7.60 -12.16 11.26
N VAL A 71 -8.19 -11.41 12.19
CA VAL A 71 -8.32 -11.85 13.58
C VAL A 71 -9.27 -13.04 13.72
N GLY A 72 -10.38 -13.04 12.97
CA GLY A 72 -11.32 -14.17 12.97
C GLY A 72 -10.71 -15.48 12.43
N ALA A 73 -9.85 -15.38 11.40
CA ALA A 73 -9.22 -16.55 10.80
C ALA A 73 -8.05 -17.11 11.63
N PHE A 74 -7.25 -16.25 12.25
CA PHE A 74 -5.97 -16.64 12.85
C PHE A 74 -5.81 -16.22 14.32
N GLY A 75 -6.81 -15.58 14.92
CA GLY A 75 -6.85 -15.21 16.34
C GLY A 75 -6.01 -13.99 16.73
N ARG A 76 -5.18 -13.47 15.80
CA ARG A 76 -4.25 -12.35 16.05
C ARG A 76 -3.91 -11.59 14.78
N LEU A 77 -3.20 -10.47 14.91
CA LEU A 77 -2.63 -9.72 13.79
C LEU A 77 -1.27 -9.15 14.24
N ASP A 78 -0.19 -9.64 13.66
CA ASP A 78 1.17 -9.28 14.07
C ASP A 78 1.80 -8.23 13.17
N VAL A 79 1.54 -8.31 11.87
CA VAL A 79 2.14 -7.41 10.89
C VAL A 79 1.08 -6.93 9.90
N VAL A 80 1.05 -5.63 9.69
CA VAL A 80 0.30 -5.00 8.59
C VAL A 80 1.29 -4.41 7.60
N VAL A 81 1.11 -4.70 6.32
CA VAL A 81 1.85 -4.07 5.23
C VAL A 81 0.88 -3.26 4.37
N ASN A 82 0.88 -1.96 4.54
CA ASN A 82 0.14 -1.01 3.71
C ASN A 82 0.92 -0.78 2.41
N ASN A 83 0.72 -1.67 1.44
CA ASN A 83 1.42 -1.63 0.17
C ASN A 83 0.53 -1.15 -1.00
N ALA A 84 -0.78 -1.26 -0.90
CA ALA A 84 -1.68 -0.83 -1.97
C ALA A 84 -1.43 0.64 -2.35
N GLY A 85 -1.22 0.89 -3.62
CA GLY A 85 -0.93 2.22 -4.13
C GLY A 85 -0.71 2.23 -5.64
N TYR A 86 -0.91 3.39 -6.24
CA TYR A 86 -0.64 3.66 -7.65
C TYR A 86 -0.32 5.14 -7.83
N GLY A 87 0.17 5.50 -9.00
CA GLY A 87 0.37 6.91 -9.37
C GLY A 87 -0.03 7.15 -10.80
N ASP A 88 -0.29 8.40 -11.13
CA ASP A 88 -0.45 8.92 -12.48
C ASP A 88 0.73 9.82 -12.80
N VAL A 89 1.24 9.76 -14.03
CA VAL A 89 2.28 10.66 -14.52
C VAL A 89 1.66 11.60 -15.54
N ALA A 90 1.36 12.81 -15.10
CA ALA A 90 0.81 13.89 -15.92
C ALA A 90 1.18 15.24 -15.32
N PRO A 91 1.27 16.32 -16.12
CA PRO A 91 1.33 17.68 -15.61
C PRO A 91 0.15 17.96 -14.68
N PHE A 92 0.38 18.73 -13.62
CA PHE A 92 -0.65 19.02 -12.62
C PHE A 92 -1.93 19.62 -13.24
N GLU A 93 -1.80 20.55 -14.16
CA GLU A 93 -2.98 21.17 -14.79
C GLU A 93 -3.77 20.24 -15.72
N GLN A 94 -3.12 19.17 -16.20
CA GLN A 94 -3.78 18.14 -17.03
C GLN A 94 -4.39 17.01 -16.18
N LEU A 95 -4.07 16.95 -14.89
CA LEU A 95 -4.61 15.95 -13.98
C LEU A 95 -5.92 16.46 -13.37
N SER A 96 -7.03 15.78 -13.62
CA SER A 96 -8.30 16.22 -13.05
C SER A 96 -8.30 16.13 -11.52
N SER A 97 -9.13 16.96 -10.87
CA SER A 97 -9.28 16.96 -9.40
C SER A 97 -9.70 15.60 -8.87
N GLU A 98 -10.56 14.89 -9.60
CA GLU A 98 -11.04 13.55 -9.22
C GLU A 98 -9.88 12.53 -9.24
N ARG A 99 -9.02 12.57 -10.27
CA ARG A 99 -7.86 11.70 -10.37
C ARG A 99 -6.84 12.03 -9.28
N PHE A 100 -6.55 13.31 -9.07
CA PHE A 100 -5.68 13.75 -7.98
C PHE A 100 -6.17 13.20 -6.64
N LYS A 101 -7.46 13.42 -6.35
CA LYS A 101 -8.10 12.93 -5.12
C LYS A 101 -8.01 11.40 -5.01
N ALA A 102 -8.32 10.65 -6.06
CA ALA A 102 -8.28 9.19 -6.05
C ALA A 102 -6.87 8.63 -5.77
N VAL A 103 -5.82 9.28 -6.28
CA VAL A 103 -4.43 8.94 -5.94
C VAL A 103 -4.16 9.16 -4.45
N VAL A 104 -4.58 10.30 -3.90
CA VAL A 104 -4.40 10.62 -2.47
C VAL A 104 -5.24 9.66 -1.60
N ASP A 105 -6.49 9.40 -1.97
CA ASP A 105 -7.39 8.50 -1.24
C ASP A 105 -6.77 7.09 -1.13
N THR A 106 -6.23 6.55 -2.22
CA THR A 106 -5.61 5.22 -2.19
C THR A 106 -4.28 5.21 -1.45
N ASN A 107 -3.36 6.15 -1.76
CA ASN A 107 -1.98 6.09 -1.28
C ASN A 107 -1.80 6.62 0.15
N PHE A 108 -2.69 7.49 0.63
CA PHE A 108 -2.64 8.06 1.97
C PHE A 108 -3.83 7.65 2.83
N TYR A 109 -5.07 7.97 2.43
CA TYR A 109 -6.23 7.59 3.24
C TYR A 109 -6.39 6.08 3.35
N GLY A 110 -6.02 5.30 2.32
CA GLY A 110 -5.97 3.84 2.40
C GLY A 110 -5.02 3.35 3.49
N VAL A 111 -3.84 3.97 3.61
CA VAL A 111 -2.89 3.70 4.72
C VAL A 111 -3.52 4.04 6.07
N VAL A 112 -4.19 5.19 6.18
CA VAL A 112 -4.87 5.64 7.41
C VAL A 112 -5.97 4.66 7.81
N ASN A 113 -6.83 4.25 6.88
CA ASN A 113 -7.98 3.38 7.14
C ASN A 113 -7.55 2.00 7.69
N VAL A 114 -6.61 1.35 7.01
CA VAL A 114 -6.12 0.02 7.43
C VAL A 114 -5.36 0.11 8.76
N THR A 115 -4.53 1.14 8.93
CA THR A 115 -3.80 1.37 10.17
C THR A 115 -4.76 1.62 11.34
N ARG A 116 -5.77 2.47 11.15
CA ARG A 116 -6.81 2.76 12.17
C ARG A 116 -7.56 1.50 12.58
N ALA A 117 -7.87 0.63 11.64
CA ALA A 117 -8.54 -0.63 11.92
C ALA A 117 -7.64 -1.62 12.69
N ALA A 118 -6.35 -1.68 12.39
CA ALA A 118 -5.41 -2.62 13.00
C ALA A 118 -4.93 -2.20 14.42
N LEU A 119 -4.78 -0.91 14.66
CA LEU A 119 -4.21 -0.39 15.91
C LEU A 119 -4.91 -0.86 17.19
N PRO A 120 -6.23 -0.87 17.31
CA PRO A 120 -6.90 -1.36 18.53
C PRO A 120 -6.56 -2.81 18.86
N ILE A 121 -6.39 -3.66 17.83
CA ILE A 121 -6.00 -5.06 17.97
C ILE A 121 -4.57 -5.16 18.51
N MET A 122 -3.61 -4.50 17.84
CA MET A 122 -2.20 -4.53 18.22
C MET A 122 -1.96 -3.90 19.59
N ARG A 123 -2.66 -2.81 19.93
CA ARG A 123 -2.62 -2.20 21.25
C ARG A 123 -3.09 -3.17 22.33
N LYS A 124 -4.18 -3.91 22.12
CA LYS A 124 -4.68 -4.94 23.05
C LYS A 124 -3.69 -6.10 23.18
N GLN A 125 -3.05 -6.49 22.07
CA GLN A 125 -2.01 -7.52 22.06
C GLN A 125 -0.71 -7.08 22.74
N ARG A 126 -0.50 -5.76 22.96
CA ARG A 126 0.76 -5.17 23.40
C ARG A 126 1.94 -5.49 22.49
N SER A 127 1.65 -5.76 21.23
CA SER A 127 2.65 -6.08 20.18
C SER A 127 2.05 -5.87 18.80
N GLY A 128 2.87 -5.48 17.86
CA GLY A 128 2.52 -5.33 16.45
C GLY A 128 3.60 -4.62 15.64
N CYS A 129 3.50 -4.74 14.33
CA CYS A 129 4.37 -4.03 13.40
C CYS A 129 3.55 -3.54 12.21
N ILE A 130 3.64 -2.26 11.88
CA ILE A 130 2.96 -1.66 10.73
C ILE A 130 4.02 -1.12 9.78
N LEU A 131 4.06 -1.68 8.58
CA LEU A 131 4.96 -1.29 7.52
C LEU A 131 4.19 -0.47 6.48
N GLN A 132 4.56 0.81 6.35
CA GLN A 132 3.96 1.73 5.38
C GLN A 132 4.84 1.76 4.13
N VAL A 133 4.37 1.20 3.01
CA VAL A 133 5.12 1.30 1.75
C VAL A 133 4.96 2.71 1.21
N SER A 134 5.93 3.55 1.55
CA SER A 134 6.13 4.88 0.98
C SER A 134 6.91 4.77 -0.35
N SER A 135 7.83 5.64 -0.58
CA SER A 135 8.69 5.70 -1.78
C SER A 135 9.83 6.69 -1.53
N VAL A 136 10.89 6.61 -2.31
CA VAL A 136 11.82 7.74 -2.48
C VAL A 136 11.07 9.03 -2.88
N GLY A 137 9.94 8.89 -3.59
CA GLY A 137 9.02 9.99 -3.89
C GLY A 137 8.29 10.58 -2.68
N GLY A 138 8.45 10.02 -1.48
CA GLY A 138 8.08 10.64 -0.20
C GLY A 138 9.16 11.54 0.38
N ARG A 139 10.33 11.66 -0.27
CA ARG A 139 11.46 12.51 0.11
C ARG A 139 11.91 13.43 -1.02
N LEU A 140 11.57 13.10 -2.26
CA LEU A 140 11.93 13.87 -3.46
C LEU A 140 10.66 14.16 -4.27
N GLY A 141 10.59 15.37 -4.85
CA GLY A 141 9.55 15.74 -5.81
C GLY A 141 10.08 15.62 -7.24
N LEU A 142 9.37 14.92 -8.11
CA LEU A 142 9.67 14.82 -9.53
C LEU A 142 8.49 15.37 -10.35
N PRO A 143 8.75 16.02 -11.51
CA PRO A 143 7.70 16.51 -12.39
C PRO A 143 6.72 15.40 -12.77
N GLY A 144 5.45 15.73 -13.00
CA GLY A 144 4.43 14.81 -13.47
C GLY A 144 3.81 13.89 -12.41
N SER A 145 4.28 13.91 -11.17
CA SER A 145 3.78 13.00 -10.12
C SER A 145 3.30 13.71 -8.85
N THR A 146 2.69 14.89 -9.00
CA THR A 146 2.33 15.77 -7.88
C THR A 146 1.41 15.11 -6.87
N ALA A 147 0.35 14.43 -7.30
CA ALA A 147 -0.59 13.74 -6.42
C ALA A 147 0.08 12.59 -5.65
N TYR A 148 0.90 11.80 -6.35
CA TYR A 148 1.62 10.67 -5.77
C TYR A 148 2.64 11.14 -4.72
N HIS A 149 3.46 12.14 -5.05
CA HIS A 149 4.45 12.67 -4.11
C HIS A 149 3.76 13.30 -2.88
N ALA A 150 2.71 14.11 -3.08
CA ALA A 150 1.95 14.68 -1.97
C ALA A 150 1.45 13.58 -1.01
N ALA A 151 0.89 12.49 -1.55
CA ALA A 151 0.42 11.36 -0.75
C ALA A 151 1.57 10.64 -0.02
N LYS A 152 2.71 10.40 -0.68
CA LYS A 152 3.85 9.69 -0.08
C LYS A 152 4.59 10.53 0.97
N TRP A 153 4.66 11.84 0.79
CA TRP A 153 5.14 12.75 1.84
C TRP A 153 4.20 12.75 3.05
N ALA A 154 2.88 12.75 2.83
CA ALA A 154 1.90 12.63 3.91
C ALA A 154 2.05 11.30 4.68
N VAL A 155 2.32 10.18 3.99
CA VAL A 155 2.62 8.89 4.64
C VAL A 155 3.85 8.98 5.54
N GLY A 156 4.91 9.70 5.12
CA GLY A 156 6.12 9.91 5.93
C GLY A 156 5.79 10.60 7.26
N GLY A 157 5.18 11.79 7.21
CA GLY A 157 4.82 12.55 8.42
C GLY A 157 3.84 11.81 9.31
N PHE A 158 2.83 11.14 8.72
CA PHE A 158 1.89 10.30 9.45
C PHE A 158 2.61 9.17 10.18
N THR A 159 3.55 8.49 9.52
CA THR A 159 4.31 7.37 10.10
C THR A 159 5.17 7.82 11.28
N GLU A 160 5.89 8.93 11.14
CA GLU A 160 6.77 9.47 12.18
C GLU A 160 5.99 9.86 13.45
N SER A 161 4.85 10.54 13.29
CA SER A 161 3.98 10.91 14.41
C SER A 161 3.38 9.69 15.08
N LEU A 162 2.80 8.79 14.28
CA LEU A 162 2.15 7.59 14.81
C LEU A 162 3.12 6.67 15.54
N ALA A 163 4.35 6.52 15.06
CA ALA A 163 5.36 5.67 15.70
C ALA A 163 5.62 6.10 17.15
N GLN A 164 5.63 7.41 17.41
CA GLN A 164 5.81 7.97 18.75
C GLN A 164 4.57 7.72 19.65
N GLU A 165 3.36 7.90 19.08
CA GLU A 165 2.10 7.69 19.83
C GLU A 165 1.93 6.25 20.33
N VAL A 166 2.36 5.25 19.53
CA VAL A 166 2.04 3.84 19.80
C VAL A 166 3.20 3.05 20.41
N MET A 167 4.38 3.64 20.55
CA MET A 167 5.58 3.00 21.07
C MET A 167 5.35 2.38 22.45
N SER A 168 4.62 3.08 23.34
CA SER A 168 4.31 2.62 24.70
C SER A 168 3.41 1.37 24.71
N PHE A 169 2.77 1.04 23.59
CA PHE A 169 1.94 -0.15 23.45
C PHE A 169 2.73 -1.37 22.92
N GLY A 170 4.02 -1.23 22.64
CA GLY A 170 4.83 -2.27 22.00
C GLY A 170 4.51 -2.42 20.49
N VAL A 171 3.89 -1.42 19.87
CA VAL A 171 3.62 -1.40 18.43
C VAL A 171 4.71 -0.59 17.72
N ARG A 172 5.27 -1.16 16.66
CA ARG A 172 6.27 -0.50 15.82
C ARG A 172 5.65 -0.07 14.51
N VAL A 173 5.95 1.15 14.08
CA VAL A 173 5.50 1.67 12.79
C VAL A 173 6.70 2.22 12.05
N CYS A 174 6.88 1.84 10.79
CA CYS A 174 7.95 2.40 9.97
C CYS A 174 7.53 2.53 8.50
N ALA A 175 8.12 3.51 7.82
CA ALA A 175 8.00 3.68 6.39
C ALA A 175 9.10 2.91 5.66
N LEU A 176 8.72 2.21 4.60
CA LEU A 176 9.65 1.64 3.62
C LEU A 176 9.67 2.59 2.42
N GLU A 177 10.85 3.04 2.01
CA GLU A 177 11.02 4.05 0.96
C GLU A 177 11.79 3.47 -0.24
N PRO A 178 11.18 2.53 -0.99
CA PRO A 178 11.83 1.92 -2.12
C PRO A 178 12.10 2.96 -3.23
N GLY A 179 13.21 2.78 -3.93
CA GLY A 179 13.52 3.44 -5.18
C GLY A 179 12.83 2.79 -6.38
N GLY A 180 13.40 2.91 -7.56
CA GLY A 180 12.90 2.25 -8.77
C GLY A 180 12.92 0.73 -8.61
N MET A 181 11.79 0.08 -8.86
CA MET A 181 11.64 -1.37 -8.80
C MET A 181 11.12 -1.90 -10.14
N ARG A 182 11.58 -3.07 -10.55
CA ARG A 182 11.07 -3.78 -11.73
C ARG A 182 9.67 -4.32 -11.45
N THR A 183 8.67 -3.47 -11.61
CA THR A 183 7.24 -3.78 -11.46
C THR A 183 6.45 -3.13 -12.59
N ASN A 184 5.19 -3.50 -12.76
CA ASN A 184 4.30 -2.88 -13.74
C ASN A 184 3.79 -1.48 -13.31
N TRP A 185 4.40 -0.87 -12.27
CA TRP A 185 3.95 0.41 -11.75
C TRP A 185 4.11 1.53 -12.80
N GLY A 186 5.28 1.64 -13.43
CA GLY A 186 5.54 2.65 -14.45
C GLY A 186 4.59 2.56 -15.64
N ALA A 187 4.40 1.34 -16.18
CA ALA A 187 3.46 1.13 -17.29
C ALA A 187 2.00 1.47 -16.92
N ARG A 188 1.63 1.34 -15.65
CA ARG A 188 0.30 1.75 -15.16
C ARG A 188 0.18 3.26 -14.98
N ALA A 189 1.24 3.92 -14.52
CA ALA A 189 1.25 5.35 -14.25
C ALA A 189 1.05 6.19 -15.53
N HIS A 190 1.38 5.65 -16.70
CA HIS A 190 1.18 6.29 -18.00
C HIS A 190 -0.09 5.85 -18.72
N ARG A 191 -0.87 4.93 -18.17
CA ARG A 191 -2.00 4.34 -18.86
C ARG A 191 -3.17 5.30 -18.87
N ASP A 192 -3.92 5.78 -18.92
CA ASP A 192 -5.14 6.57 -18.81
C ASP A 192 -4.89 8.06 -18.50
N VAL A 193 -3.69 8.56 -18.80
CA VAL A 193 -3.38 9.99 -18.69
C VAL A 193 -3.58 10.70 -20.02
N PRO A 194 -3.93 12.01 -20.03
CA PRO A 194 -4.04 12.79 -21.25
C PRO A 194 -2.73 12.82 -22.05
N ALA A 195 -2.82 13.03 -23.36
CA ALA A 195 -1.64 13.33 -24.16
C ALA A 195 -0.93 14.59 -23.59
N LEU A 196 0.38 14.52 -23.53
CA LEU A 196 1.18 15.61 -22.97
C LEU A 196 1.07 16.86 -23.83
N LEU A 197 0.79 18.01 -23.21
CA LEU A 197 0.86 19.30 -23.89
C LEU A 197 2.33 19.60 -24.28
N PRO A 198 2.59 20.17 -25.48
CA PRO A 198 3.96 20.43 -25.95
C PRO A 198 4.80 21.27 -24.98
N ASP A 199 4.18 22.19 -24.24
CA ASP A 199 4.86 23.04 -23.26
C ASP A 199 5.45 22.24 -22.08
N TYR A 200 4.96 21.04 -21.80
CA TYR A 200 5.44 20.15 -20.74
C TYR A 200 6.45 19.10 -21.22
N GLU A 201 6.69 18.98 -22.52
CA GLU A 201 7.69 18.03 -23.05
C GLU A 201 9.07 18.19 -22.39
N PRO A 202 9.62 19.42 -22.17
CA PRO A 202 10.93 19.57 -21.57
C PRO A 202 11.00 19.19 -20.08
N SER A 203 9.88 19.24 -19.36
CA SER A 203 9.85 19.02 -17.91
C SER A 203 9.27 17.65 -17.49
N VAL A 204 8.22 17.20 -18.15
CA VAL A 204 7.51 15.94 -17.81
C VAL A 204 7.80 14.83 -18.81
N GLY A 205 8.02 15.17 -20.09
CA GLY A 205 8.27 14.18 -21.15
C GLY A 205 9.61 13.43 -21.00
N GLY A 206 10.67 14.10 -20.51
CA GLY A 206 12.00 13.52 -20.42
C GLY A 206 12.24 12.52 -19.29
N PRO A 207 11.88 12.81 -18.04
CA PRO A 207 12.25 12.00 -16.87
C PRO A 207 11.64 10.62 -16.79
N TYR A 208 10.58 10.34 -17.54
CA TYR A 208 9.83 9.08 -17.49
C TYR A 208 9.88 8.25 -18.77
N GLN A 209 10.68 8.65 -19.77
CA GLN A 209 11.02 7.76 -20.87
C GLN A 209 11.96 6.67 -20.35
N VAL A 210 11.36 5.65 -19.73
CA VAL A 210 12.08 4.43 -19.37
C VAL A 210 12.27 3.64 -20.66
N SER A 211 13.50 3.62 -21.14
CA SER A 211 13.98 2.71 -22.17
C SER A 211 13.86 1.24 -21.74
#